data_38bc776b6fe4eb8e56576615fd536180
#
_entry.id   38bc776b6fe4eb8e56576615fd536180
#
_cell.length_a   1.000
_cell.length_b   1.000
_cell.length_c   1.000
_cell.angle_alpha   90.00
_cell.angle_beta   90.00
_cell.angle_gamma   90.00
#
_symmetry.space_group_name_H-M   'P 1'
#
loop_
_entity.id
_entity.type
_entity.pdbx_description
1 polymer ?
#
loop_
_entity_poly.entity_id
_entity_poly.type
_entity_poly.pdbx_seq_one_letter_code
_entity_poly.pdbx_strand_id
1 'polypeptide(L)'
;IRTSRHLLQQLGREPTPEEIAKEMEIPVEKVMEIQKIAQDPVSLETPIGEEDDSHLGDFIPDDDSPAPQDSAAYTLLREQLEEVMSTLTPREAKVLKLRFGLEDGKARTLEEVGKEFQVTRERIRQIEAKALRKLRHPSRSKKLRDYMG
;
A
#
# COMPACT_ATOMS: atom_id res chain seq x y z
N ILE A 1 -27.32 0.13 20.48
CA ILE A 1 -28.50 -0.68 20.20
C ILE A 1 -29.50 -0.68 21.40
N ARG A 2 -29.06 -1.03 22.62
CA ARG A 2 -29.99 -1.04 23.77
C ARG A 2 -30.58 0.34 24.07
N THR A 3 -29.77 1.38 24.11
CA THR A 3 -30.20 2.77 24.35
C THR A 3 -31.13 3.26 23.25
N SER A 4 -30.83 2.97 22.00
CA SER A 4 -31.68 3.31 20.85
C SER A 4 -33.07 2.65 20.96
N ARG A 5 -33.13 1.37 21.34
CA ARG A 5 -34.41 0.68 21.55
C ARG A 5 -35.20 1.24 22.73
N HIS A 6 -34.51 1.61 23.81
CA HIS A 6 -35.16 2.24 24.97
C HIS A 6 -35.79 3.59 24.62
N LEU A 7 -35.04 4.44 23.91
CA LEU A 7 -35.52 5.71 23.42
C LEU A 7 -36.67 5.56 22.41
N LEU A 8 -36.60 4.56 21.51
CA LEU A 8 -37.67 4.23 20.58
C LEU A 8 -39.01 3.94 21.32
N GLN A 9 -38.95 3.18 22.45
CA GLN A 9 -40.14 2.90 23.26
C GLN A 9 -40.68 4.14 23.98
N GLN A 10 -39.79 5.05 24.41
CA GLN A 10 -40.20 6.28 25.10
C GLN A 10 -40.77 7.34 24.14
N LEU A 11 -40.12 7.52 22.97
CA LEU A 11 -40.47 8.57 22.04
C LEU A 11 -41.51 8.16 21.01
N GLY A 12 -41.74 6.84 20.82
CA GLY A 12 -42.63 6.32 19.78
C GLY A 12 -42.13 6.53 18.34
N ARG A 13 -40.88 6.99 18.18
CA ARG A 13 -40.18 7.20 16.90
C ARG A 13 -38.71 6.86 17.04
N GLU A 14 -38.01 6.70 15.92
CA GLU A 14 -36.57 6.51 15.96
C GLU A 14 -35.85 7.71 16.59
N PRO A 15 -34.95 7.48 17.56
CA PRO A 15 -34.20 8.53 18.22
C PRO A 15 -33.14 9.11 17.26
N THR A 16 -32.93 10.43 17.35
CA THR A 16 -31.85 11.09 16.62
C THR A 16 -30.47 10.79 17.27
N PRO A 17 -29.36 10.92 16.51
CA PRO A 17 -28.03 10.74 17.07
C PRO A 17 -27.74 11.64 18.28
N GLU A 18 -28.30 12.87 18.29
CA GLU A 18 -28.17 13.80 19.41
C GLU A 18 -28.91 13.30 20.68
N GLU A 19 -30.09 12.71 20.52
CA GLU A 19 -30.86 12.15 21.63
C GLU A 19 -30.13 10.93 22.23
N ILE A 20 -29.55 10.08 21.38
CA ILE A 20 -28.73 8.94 21.82
C ILE A 20 -27.47 9.44 22.53
N ALA A 21 -26.79 10.44 21.98
CA ALA A 21 -25.59 11.05 22.55
C ALA A 21 -25.83 11.61 23.94
N LYS A 22 -26.98 12.30 24.11
CA LYS A 22 -27.40 12.87 25.40
C LYS A 22 -27.69 11.79 26.45
N GLU A 23 -28.37 10.72 26.07
CA GLU A 23 -28.71 9.63 27.00
C GLU A 23 -27.49 8.79 27.38
N MET A 24 -26.51 8.68 26.47
CA MET A 24 -25.27 7.94 26.69
C MET A 24 -24.13 8.79 27.25
N GLU A 25 -24.31 10.11 27.40
CA GLU A 25 -23.29 11.06 27.85
C GLU A 25 -22.00 11.01 27.02
N ILE A 26 -22.12 10.84 25.69
CA ILE A 26 -20.99 10.78 24.73
C ILE A 26 -21.19 11.81 23.62
N PRO A 27 -20.10 12.24 22.96
CA PRO A 27 -20.20 13.15 21.80
C PRO A 27 -21.01 12.57 20.65
N VAL A 28 -21.76 13.43 19.94
CA VAL A 28 -22.62 13.04 18.80
C VAL A 28 -21.81 12.38 17.68
N GLU A 29 -20.59 12.89 17.42
CA GLU A 29 -19.69 12.34 16.42
C GLU A 29 -19.38 10.87 16.69
N LYS A 30 -19.22 10.52 17.98
CA LYS A 30 -18.96 9.13 18.40
C LYS A 30 -20.17 8.22 18.21
N VAL A 31 -21.36 8.74 18.39
CA VAL A 31 -22.60 7.99 18.08
C VAL A 31 -22.71 7.70 16.59
N MET A 32 -22.45 8.71 15.75
CA MET A 32 -22.47 8.54 14.30
C MET A 32 -21.43 7.51 13.81
N GLU A 33 -20.21 7.55 14.38
CA GLU A 33 -19.15 6.59 14.08
C GLU A 33 -19.59 5.16 14.44
N ILE A 34 -20.12 4.97 15.66
CA ILE A 34 -20.62 3.67 16.14
C ILE A 34 -21.78 3.17 15.27
N GLN A 35 -22.72 4.03 14.88
CA GLN A 35 -23.83 3.65 14.00
C GLN A 35 -23.33 3.20 12.62
N LYS A 36 -22.32 3.88 12.07
CA LYS A 36 -21.69 3.49 10.79
C LYS A 36 -21.00 2.13 10.86
N ILE A 37 -20.32 1.83 11.97
CA ILE A 37 -19.64 0.55 12.19
C ILE A 37 -20.66 -0.58 12.50
N ALA A 38 -21.80 -0.25 13.12
CA ALA A 38 -22.83 -1.20 13.50
C ALA A 38 -23.75 -1.65 12.35
N GLN A 39 -23.55 -1.13 11.14
CA GLN A 39 -24.30 -1.60 9.97
C GLN A 39 -23.90 -3.05 9.64
N ASP A 40 -24.90 -3.89 9.43
CA ASP A 40 -24.65 -5.27 8.99
C ASP A 40 -24.02 -5.26 7.58
N PRO A 41 -23.01 -6.09 7.34
CA PRO A 41 -22.39 -6.20 6.01
C PRO A 41 -23.41 -6.72 4.99
N VAL A 42 -23.42 -6.11 3.82
CA VAL A 42 -24.24 -6.56 2.69
C VAL A 42 -23.49 -7.65 1.92
N SER A 43 -24.19 -8.71 1.51
CA SER A 43 -23.58 -9.76 0.69
C SER A 43 -23.24 -9.25 -0.71
N LEU A 44 -22.07 -9.60 -1.23
CA LEU A 44 -21.69 -9.32 -2.61
C LEU A 44 -22.52 -10.13 -3.63
N GLU A 45 -23.10 -11.25 -3.21
CA GLU A 45 -24.01 -12.10 -3.99
C GLU A 45 -25.44 -11.53 -4.04
N THR A 46 -25.70 -10.34 -3.48
CA THR A 46 -27.01 -9.73 -3.54
C THR A 46 -27.35 -9.38 -4.99
N PRO A 47 -28.45 -9.94 -5.56
CA PRO A 47 -28.85 -9.67 -6.94
C PRO A 47 -29.25 -8.20 -7.10
N ILE A 48 -28.89 -7.60 -8.24
CA ILE A 48 -29.23 -6.23 -8.60
C ILE A 48 -30.09 -6.27 -9.87
N GLY A 49 -31.32 -5.76 -9.79
CA GLY A 49 -32.27 -5.74 -10.89
C GLY A 49 -33.29 -6.86 -10.80
N GLU A 50 -34.10 -7.00 -11.86
CA GLU A 50 -35.17 -7.99 -11.95
C GLU A 50 -34.69 -9.32 -12.58
N GLU A 51 -33.50 -9.33 -13.16
CA GLU A 51 -32.85 -10.52 -13.75
C GLU A 51 -31.70 -10.98 -12.83
N ASP A 52 -31.66 -12.29 -12.52
CA ASP A 52 -30.71 -12.91 -11.58
C ASP A 52 -29.23 -12.93 -12.09
N ASP A 53 -28.94 -12.26 -13.20
CA ASP A 53 -27.64 -12.34 -13.87
C ASP A 53 -26.60 -11.33 -13.33
N SER A 54 -26.99 -10.36 -12.48
CA SER A 54 -26.09 -9.30 -11.97
C SER A 54 -26.09 -9.26 -10.44
N HIS A 55 -24.90 -9.27 -9.86
CA HIS A 55 -24.70 -9.22 -8.42
C HIS A 55 -23.98 -7.94 -7.99
N LEU A 56 -24.14 -7.52 -6.75
CA LEU A 56 -23.49 -6.33 -6.19
C LEU A 56 -21.96 -6.36 -6.39
N GLY A 57 -21.36 -7.54 -6.29
CA GLY A 57 -19.92 -7.74 -6.48
C GLY A 57 -19.41 -7.35 -7.87
N ASP A 58 -20.24 -7.47 -8.92
CA ASP A 58 -19.86 -7.17 -10.32
C ASP A 58 -19.62 -5.66 -10.55
N PHE A 59 -20.15 -4.82 -9.68
CA PHE A 59 -20.03 -3.36 -9.77
C PHE A 59 -18.91 -2.78 -8.91
N ILE A 60 -18.21 -3.61 -8.15
CA ILE A 60 -17.10 -3.15 -7.30
C ILE A 60 -15.78 -3.27 -8.11
N PRO A 61 -15.13 -2.16 -8.46
CA PRO A 61 -13.85 -2.20 -9.15
C PRO A 61 -12.75 -2.76 -8.25
N ASP A 62 -11.82 -3.48 -8.82
CA ASP A 62 -10.60 -3.94 -8.16
C ASP A 62 -9.52 -2.85 -8.31
N ASP A 63 -9.38 -2.01 -7.30
CA ASP A 63 -8.38 -0.93 -7.27
C ASP A 63 -7.00 -1.42 -6.78
N ASP A 64 -6.92 -2.62 -6.21
CA ASP A 64 -5.69 -3.18 -5.65
C ASP A 64 -4.84 -3.93 -6.70
N SER A 65 -5.47 -4.48 -7.74
CA SER A 65 -4.77 -5.20 -8.80
C SER A 65 -4.20 -4.22 -9.84
N PRO A 66 -2.88 -4.26 -10.09
CA PRO A 66 -2.30 -3.39 -11.11
C PRO A 66 -2.84 -3.74 -12.51
N ALA A 67 -3.10 -2.72 -13.32
CA ALA A 67 -3.51 -2.93 -14.71
C ALA A 67 -2.44 -3.75 -15.46
N PRO A 68 -2.83 -4.61 -16.43
CA PRO A 68 -1.87 -5.42 -17.20
C PRO A 68 -0.74 -4.60 -17.83
N GLN A 69 -1.02 -3.37 -18.26
CA GLN A 69 -0.03 -2.45 -18.81
C GLN A 69 1.02 -2.03 -17.76
N ASP A 70 0.58 -1.72 -16.54
CA ASP A 70 1.47 -1.32 -15.45
C ASP A 70 2.33 -2.49 -14.98
N SER A 71 1.74 -3.68 -14.92
CA SER A 71 2.45 -4.92 -14.59
C SER A 71 3.54 -5.25 -15.64
N ALA A 72 3.25 -5.07 -16.93
CA ALA A 72 4.21 -5.25 -18.00
C ALA A 72 5.32 -4.20 -17.94
N ALA A 73 4.98 -2.93 -17.73
CA ALA A 73 5.94 -1.83 -17.58
C ALA A 73 6.87 -2.07 -16.38
N TYR A 74 6.33 -2.53 -15.24
CA TYR A 74 7.12 -2.88 -14.06
C TYR A 74 8.09 -4.03 -14.33
N THR A 75 7.64 -5.06 -15.05
CA THR A 75 8.51 -6.20 -15.43
C THR A 75 9.67 -5.74 -16.31
N LEU A 76 9.39 -4.93 -17.34
CA LEU A 76 10.41 -4.36 -18.22
C LEU A 76 11.39 -3.45 -17.46
N LEU A 77 10.89 -2.61 -16.56
CA LEU A 77 11.73 -1.78 -15.68
C LEU A 77 12.68 -2.64 -14.84
N ARG A 78 12.17 -3.73 -14.26
CA ARG A 78 12.97 -4.67 -13.46
C ARG A 78 14.07 -5.33 -14.28
N GLU A 79 13.77 -5.79 -15.48
CA GLU A 79 14.75 -6.37 -16.40
C GLU A 79 15.83 -5.36 -16.80
N GLN A 80 15.45 -4.13 -17.13
CA GLN A 80 16.39 -3.05 -17.46
C GLN A 80 17.26 -2.68 -16.25
N LEU A 81 16.69 -2.68 -15.05
CA LEU A 81 17.43 -2.43 -13.82
C LEU A 81 18.47 -3.55 -13.58
N GLU A 82 18.10 -4.80 -13.76
CA GLU A 82 19.02 -5.94 -13.63
C GLU A 82 20.16 -5.86 -14.66
N GLU A 83 19.88 -5.49 -15.91
CA GLU A 83 20.89 -5.29 -16.94
C GLU A 83 21.88 -4.15 -16.56
N VAL A 84 21.36 -3.03 -16.06
CA VAL A 84 22.20 -1.92 -15.62
C VAL A 84 23.02 -2.29 -14.38
N MET A 85 22.43 -3.03 -13.44
CA MET A 85 23.12 -3.54 -12.24
C MET A 85 24.24 -4.52 -12.58
N SER A 86 24.11 -5.33 -13.64
CA SER A 86 25.13 -6.26 -14.08
C SER A 86 26.44 -5.56 -14.52
N THR A 87 26.38 -4.27 -14.85
CA THR A 87 27.56 -3.45 -15.20
C THR A 87 28.39 -2.98 -13.99
N LEU A 88 27.88 -3.21 -12.78
CA LEU A 88 28.58 -2.92 -11.53
C LEU A 88 29.43 -4.12 -11.09
N THR A 89 30.36 -3.89 -10.16
CA THR A 89 31.02 -5.03 -9.53
C THR A 89 30.01 -5.83 -8.67
N PRO A 90 30.19 -7.16 -8.50
CA PRO A 90 29.27 -7.98 -7.70
C PRO A 90 29.01 -7.41 -6.28
N ARG A 91 30.05 -6.83 -5.70
CA ARG A 91 29.97 -6.23 -4.36
C ARG A 91 29.13 -4.93 -4.34
N GLU A 92 29.32 -4.07 -5.35
CA GLU A 92 28.52 -2.84 -5.49
C GLU A 92 27.05 -3.16 -5.78
N ALA A 93 26.78 -4.10 -6.67
CA ALA A 93 25.44 -4.56 -7.01
C ALA A 93 24.72 -5.14 -5.76
N LYS A 94 25.36 -6.02 -5.01
CA LYS A 94 24.78 -6.64 -3.82
C LYS A 94 24.50 -5.62 -2.73
N VAL A 95 25.38 -4.63 -2.51
CA VAL A 95 25.12 -3.53 -1.57
C VAL A 95 23.87 -2.74 -1.96
N LEU A 96 23.71 -2.38 -3.24
CA LEU A 96 22.51 -1.66 -3.69
C LEU A 96 21.23 -2.53 -3.58
N LYS A 97 21.31 -3.80 -3.96
CA LYS A 97 20.16 -4.72 -3.84
C LYS A 97 19.64 -4.81 -2.42
N LEU A 98 20.53 -4.96 -1.44
CA LEU A 98 20.17 -5.02 -0.03
C LEU A 98 19.68 -3.68 0.53
N ARG A 99 20.33 -2.58 0.14
CA ARG A 99 19.94 -1.23 0.59
C ARG A 99 18.55 -0.85 0.16
N PHE A 100 18.21 -1.11 -1.11
CA PHE A 100 16.94 -0.73 -1.70
C PHE A 100 15.90 -1.87 -1.71
N GLY A 101 16.23 -3.06 -1.17
CA GLY A 101 15.31 -4.18 -1.11
C GLY A 101 14.91 -4.74 -2.47
N LEU A 102 15.82 -4.72 -3.45
CA LEU A 102 15.51 -5.13 -4.83
C LEU A 102 15.32 -6.65 -4.99
N GLU A 103 15.73 -7.45 -4.01
CA GLU A 103 15.58 -8.92 -4.02
C GLU A 103 14.39 -9.38 -3.19
N ASP A 104 14.27 -8.87 -1.96
CA ASP A 104 13.30 -9.34 -0.95
C ASP A 104 12.23 -8.30 -0.57
N GLY A 105 12.23 -7.14 -1.25
CA GLY A 105 11.31 -6.04 -0.97
C GLY A 105 11.60 -5.28 0.33
N LYS A 106 12.67 -5.65 1.07
CA LYS A 106 13.01 -5.05 2.37
C LYS A 106 14.25 -4.18 2.27
N ALA A 107 14.07 -2.86 2.32
CA ALA A 107 15.18 -1.91 2.38
C ALA A 107 15.91 -2.04 3.73
N ARG A 108 17.24 -2.19 3.69
CA ARG A 108 18.10 -2.33 4.87
C ARG A 108 18.88 -1.05 5.15
N THR A 109 19.18 -0.81 6.43
CA THR A 109 20.02 0.31 6.86
C THR A 109 21.50 0.08 6.50
N LEU A 110 22.28 1.16 6.48
CA LEU A 110 23.74 1.07 6.25
C LEU A 110 24.46 0.18 7.28
N GLU A 111 23.93 0.13 8.51
CA GLU A 111 24.49 -0.67 9.59
C GLU A 111 24.22 -2.16 9.39
N GLU A 112 22.99 -2.51 9.01
CA GLU A 112 22.59 -3.90 8.73
C GLU A 112 23.39 -4.46 7.56
N VAL A 113 23.52 -3.70 6.46
CA VAL A 113 24.36 -4.10 5.33
C VAL A 113 25.82 -4.18 5.74
N GLY A 114 26.30 -3.25 6.58
CA GLY A 114 27.66 -3.29 7.13
C GLY A 114 27.95 -4.56 7.91
N LYS A 115 27.01 -5.01 8.74
CA LYS A 115 27.12 -6.30 9.48
C LYS A 115 27.21 -7.47 8.53
N GLU A 116 26.38 -7.54 7.48
CA GLU A 116 26.39 -8.62 6.50
C GLU A 116 27.72 -8.73 5.73
N PHE A 117 28.30 -7.58 5.37
CA PHE A 117 29.60 -7.52 4.67
C PHE A 117 30.82 -7.47 5.60
N GLN A 118 30.62 -7.47 6.92
CA GLN A 118 31.67 -7.33 7.94
C GLN A 118 32.54 -6.08 7.75
N VAL A 119 31.89 -4.95 7.43
CA VAL A 119 32.55 -3.65 7.24
C VAL A 119 31.79 -2.55 7.98
N THR A 120 32.47 -1.42 8.14
CA THR A 120 31.86 -0.26 8.82
C THR A 120 30.73 0.37 7.99
N ARG A 121 29.77 1.01 8.70
CA ARG A 121 28.69 1.82 8.08
C ARG A 121 29.25 2.81 7.02
N GLU A 122 30.36 3.49 7.34
CA GLU A 122 30.96 4.47 6.46
C GLU A 122 31.51 3.81 5.18
N ARG A 123 32.05 2.60 5.29
CA ARG A 123 32.52 1.86 4.12
C ARG A 123 31.38 1.49 3.18
N ILE A 124 30.22 1.07 3.72
CA ILE A 124 29.03 0.83 2.89
C ILE A 124 28.55 2.10 2.22
N ARG A 125 28.52 3.25 2.94
CA ARG A 125 28.16 4.55 2.36
C ARG A 125 29.04 4.93 1.18
N GLN A 126 30.35 4.68 1.28
CA GLN A 126 31.31 4.94 0.19
C GLN A 126 31.04 4.03 -1.01
N ILE A 127 30.76 2.74 -0.79
CA ILE A 127 30.45 1.78 -1.86
C ILE A 127 29.15 2.18 -2.55
N GLU A 128 28.09 2.49 -1.79
CA GLU A 128 26.80 2.97 -2.30
C GLU A 128 26.98 4.23 -3.16
N ALA A 129 27.66 5.27 -2.64
CA ALA A 129 27.90 6.51 -3.37
C ALA A 129 28.68 6.30 -4.68
N LYS A 130 29.68 5.41 -4.66
CA LYS A 130 30.46 5.04 -5.85
C LYS A 130 29.59 4.29 -6.86
N ALA A 131 28.78 3.34 -6.42
CA ALA A 131 27.89 2.58 -7.28
C ALA A 131 26.82 3.49 -7.93
N LEU A 132 26.17 4.35 -7.15
CA LEU A 132 25.19 5.32 -7.66
C LEU A 132 25.83 6.31 -8.67
N ARG A 133 27.05 6.76 -8.42
CA ARG A 133 27.78 7.61 -9.40
C ARG A 133 28.02 6.89 -10.72
N LYS A 134 28.35 5.60 -10.67
CA LYS A 134 28.52 4.78 -11.89
C LYS A 134 27.18 4.61 -12.64
N LEU A 135 26.06 4.45 -11.93
CA LEU A 135 24.73 4.32 -12.52
C LEU A 135 24.24 5.63 -13.17
N ARG A 136 24.63 6.78 -12.60
CA ARG A 136 24.29 8.10 -13.16
C ARG A 136 25.00 8.41 -14.49
N HIS A 137 25.99 7.62 -14.87
CA HIS A 137 26.69 7.84 -16.14
C HIS A 137 25.70 7.74 -17.32
N PRO A 138 25.74 8.66 -18.31
CA PRO A 138 24.77 8.72 -19.41
C PRO A 138 24.54 7.40 -20.16
N SER A 139 25.61 6.60 -20.33
CA SER A 139 25.55 5.31 -21.03
C SER A 139 24.68 4.27 -20.30
N ARG A 140 24.43 4.45 -19.00
CA ARG A 140 23.63 3.57 -18.15
C ARG A 140 22.28 4.17 -17.81
N SER A 141 22.26 5.46 -17.42
CA SER A 141 21.04 6.17 -17.06
C SER A 141 20.07 6.33 -18.23
N LYS A 142 20.55 6.37 -19.48
CA LYS A 142 19.70 6.46 -20.67
C LYS A 142 18.68 5.31 -20.74
N LYS A 143 19.09 4.09 -20.37
CA LYS A 143 18.20 2.91 -20.39
C LYS A 143 17.05 2.98 -19.38
N LEU A 144 17.25 3.71 -18.28
CA LEU A 144 16.23 3.87 -17.24
C LEU A 144 15.41 5.15 -17.38
N ARG A 145 15.83 6.06 -18.27
CA ARG A 145 15.22 7.38 -18.42
C ARG A 145 13.77 7.31 -18.89
N ASP A 146 13.46 6.36 -19.76
CA ASP A 146 12.13 6.20 -20.34
C ASP A 146 11.08 5.75 -19.30
N TYR A 147 11.53 5.32 -18.11
CA TYR A 147 10.68 4.90 -16.99
C TYR A 147 10.63 5.94 -15.85
N MET A 148 11.29 7.08 -15.98
CA MET A 148 11.37 8.08 -14.92
C MET A 148 10.37 9.23 -15.07
N GLY A 149 9.55 9.20 -16.14
CA GLY A 149 8.47 10.17 -16.39
C GLY A 149 9.00 11.55 -16.80
#